data_065d6ec128aa35a8c9cc7964cc0f83af
#
_entry.id   065d6ec128aa35a8c9cc7964cc0f83af
#
_cell.length_a   1.000
_cell.length_b   1.000
_cell.length_c   1.000
_cell.angle_alpha   90.00
_cell.angle_beta   90.00
_cell.angle_gamma   90.00
#
_symmetry.space_group_name_H-M   'P 1'
#
loop_
_entity.id
_entity.type
_entity.pdbx_description
1 polymer ?
#
loop_
_entity_poly.entity_id
_entity_poly.type
_entity_poly.pdbx_seq_one_letter_code
_entity_poly.pdbx_strand_id
1 'polypeptide(L)'
;MKKNNFLKNVVAPIFVASLSLSCNTNISQRTESAQAVGQQQTQPQIIYGDLVIKEPTDYLMIPVNSTGRDIEKEASFDYSRSSKGYNVLLHNFIFYRKEDGASHLLLNKKSIIQAFDLVEIKTTGQPSTRVWLYQIIDQDTNKDNKFNQEDAVIGYMSDLSGKNLQQVTPNNSKIINWAVVPGRKEIFIKIIKDSNKDNKFSAADQINFVKVNLAQPSMGQEIISGQIEQEIKSLMK
;
A
#
# COMPACT_ATOMS: atom_id res chain seq x y z
N MET A 1 -68.82 -12.20 12.51
CA MET A 1 -69.61 -10.96 12.72
C MET A 1 -68.87 -9.78 12.13
N LYS A 2 -69.56 -9.07 11.19
CA LYS A 2 -69.42 -7.66 10.72
C LYS A 2 -67.98 -7.26 10.21
N LYS A 3 -67.73 -7.17 8.92
CA LYS A 3 -68.08 -6.16 7.89
C LYS A 3 -67.81 -4.72 8.35
N ASN A 4 -66.88 -4.01 7.69
CA ASN A 4 -67.27 -2.85 6.88
C ASN A 4 -66.08 -2.35 6.02
N ASN A 5 -66.41 -2.21 4.73
CA ASN A 5 -65.70 -1.49 3.68
C ASN A 5 -65.74 0.02 3.92
N PHE A 6 -64.70 0.75 3.46
CA PHE A 6 -64.91 2.12 2.97
C PHE A 6 -63.92 2.44 1.83
N LEU A 7 -64.50 2.43 0.63
CA LEU A 7 -63.95 3.14 -0.54
C LEU A 7 -64.17 4.64 -0.37
N LYS A 8 -63.21 5.49 -0.75
CA LYS A 8 -63.50 6.81 -1.35
C LYS A 8 -62.31 7.35 -2.15
N ASN A 9 -62.51 7.30 -3.42
CA ASN A 9 -62.58 8.40 -4.41
C ASN A 9 -61.26 9.13 -4.76
N VAL A 10 -60.87 8.87 -5.97
CA VAL A 10 -60.01 9.57 -6.92
C VAL A 10 -60.59 10.96 -7.25
N VAL A 11 -59.77 12.00 -7.23
CA VAL A 11 -60.01 13.22 -8.03
C VAL A 11 -58.65 13.67 -8.60
N ALA A 12 -58.50 13.58 -9.90
CA ALA A 12 -57.46 14.21 -10.69
C ALA A 12 -57.89 15.61 -11.15
N PRO A 13 -57.04 16.60 -11.16
CA PRO A 13 -57.25 17.77 -12.01
C PRO A 13 -56.31 17.73 -13.21
N ILE A 14 -56.88 17.79 -14.38
CA ILE A 14 -56.33 18.07 -15.66
C ILE A 14 -55.94 19.55 -15.71
N PHE A 15 -54.71 19.89 -15.97
CA PHE A 15 -54.33 21.26 -16.36
C PHE A 15 -54.01 21.30 -17.84
N VAL A 16 -54.79 22.14 -18.51
CA VAL A 16 -54.74 22.44 -19.93
C VAL A 16 -53.57 23.40 -20.21
N ALA A 17 -52.76 23.06 -21.17
CA ALA A 17 -51.70 23.90 -21.73
C ALA A 17 -52.29 25.01 -22.59
N SER A 18 -51.92 26.24 -22.34
CA SER A 18 -52.12 27.35 -23.26
C SER A 18 -50.74 27.78 -23.85
N LEU A 19 -50.62 27.52 -25.14
CA LEU A 19 -49.55 28.07 -25.99
C LEU A 19 -49.79 29.55 -26.26
N SER A 20 -48.85 30.38 -25.92
CA SER A 20 -48.74 31.74 -26.47
C SER A 20 -47.40 31.91 -27.13
N LEU A 21 -47.41 31.96 -28.47
CA LEU A 21 -46.31 32.47 -29.31
C LEU A 21 -46.27 33.99 -29.19
N SER A 22 -45.10 34.53 -28.83
CA SER A 22 -44.74 35.89 -29.08
C SER A 22 -43.33 35.96 -29.55
N CYS A 23 -43.15 36.54 -30.74
CA CYS A 23 -41.89 36.80 -31.40
C CYS A 23 -41.24 38.13 -30.90
N ASN A 24 -39.93 38.08 -30.90
CA ASN A 24 -39.01 39.16 -31.23
C ASN A 24 -38.56 40.14 -30.13
N THR A 25 -37.31 40.08 -29.78
CA THR A 25 -36.24 41.08 -30.12
C THR A 25 -34.92 40.70 -29.44
N ASN A 26 -33.83 40.84 -30.20
CA ASN A 26 -32.44 40.63 -29.80
C ASN A 26 -32.03 41.47 -28.59
N ILE A 27 -31.58 40.81 -27.51
CA ILE A 27 -30.60 41.34 -26.56
C ILE A 27 -29.71 40.17 -26.15
N SER A 28 -28.43 40.29 -26.49
CA SER A 28 -27.38 39.38 -26.07
C SER A 28 -27.18 39.49 -24.55
N GLN A 29 -27.78 38.57 -23.79
CA GLN A 29 -27.35 38.29 -22.43
C GLN A 29 -26.70 36.88 -22.43
N ARG A 30 -25.41 36.93 -22.28
CA ARG A 30 -24.55 35.79 -22.04
C ARG A 30 -24.89 35.24 -20.64
N THR A 31 -25.89 34.37 -20.55
CA THR A 31 -26.13 33.57 -19.37
C THR A 31 -25.05 32.50 -19.34
N GLU A 32 -24.05 32.70 -18.48
CA GLU A 32 -23.18 31.64 -18.04
C GLU A 32 -24.04 30.60 -17.33
N SER A 33 -24.44 29.56 -18.04
CA SER A 33 -24.90 28.34 -17.44
C SER A 33 -23.68 27.71 -16.76
N ALA A 34 -23.58 27.91 -15.45
CA ALA A 34 -22.73 27.11 -14.60
C ALA A 34 -23.22 25.64 -14.69
N GLN A 35 -22.73 24.90 -15.68
CA GLN A 35 -22.78 23.46 -15.63
C GLN A 35 -21.95 23.06 -14.41
N ALA A 36 -22.64 22.56 -13.38
CA ALA A 36 -22.01 21.79 -12.34
C ALA A 36 -21.29 20.64 -13.04
N VAL A 37 -19.97 20.81 -13.26
CA VAL A 37 -19.08 19.73 -13.66
C VAL A 37 -19.07 18.78 -12.48
N GLY A 38 -19.93 17.79 -12.51
CA GLY A 38 -19.86 16.66 -11.62
C GLY A 38 -18.44 16.11 -11.74
N GLN A 39 -17.66 16.22 -10.68
CA GLN A 39 -16.37 15.55 -10.59
C GLN A 39 -16.63 14.06 -10.75
N GLN A 40 -16.51 13.57 -12.00
CA GLN A 40 -16.35 12.15 -12.24
C GLN A 40 -15.09 11.73 -11.48
N GLN A 41 -15.25 11.06 -10.35
CA GLN A 41 -14.17 10.30 -9.73
C GLN A 41 -13.70 9.28 -10.78
N THR A 42 -12.68 9.63 -11.53
CA THR A 42 -12.03 8.70 -12.43
C THR A 42 -11.41 7.62 -11.54
N GLN A 43 -11.93 6.39 -11.68
CA GLN A 43 -11.33 5.23 -10.99
C GLN A 43 -9.83 5.19 -11.31
N PRO A 44 -8.97 4.83 -10.34
CA PRO A 44 -7.54 4.72 -10.59
C PRO A 44 -7.30 3.68 -11.69
N GLN A 45 -6.50 4.07 -12.68
CA GLN A 45 -6.13 3.17 -13.78
C GLN A 45 -5.06 2.21 -13.30
N ILE A 46 -5.26 0.90 -13.53
CA ILE A 46 -4.25 -0.13 -13.25
C ILE A 46 -3.20 -0.11 -14.36
N ILE A 47 -1.94 -0.10 -13.96
CA ILE A 47 -0.78 -0.19 -14.86
C ILE A 47 0.10 -1.35 -14.39
N TYR A 48 0.50 -2.20 -15.33
CA TYR A 48 1.48 -3.25 -15.06
C TYR A 48 2.88 -2.72 -15.36
N GLY A 49 3.81 -2.94 -14.43
CA GLY A 49 5.22 -2.60 -14.59
C GLY A 49 6.00 -3.66 -15.37
N ASP A 50 7.28 -3.41 -15.56
CA ASP A 50 8.19 -4.35 -16.23
C ASP A 50 8.37 -5.64 -15.42
N LEU A 51 8.58 -6.76 -16.11
CA LEU A 51 8.82 -8.04 -15.48
C LEU A 51 10.06 -8.02 -14.60
N VAL A 52 9.90 -8.43 -13.35
CA VAL A 52 11.02 -8.68 -12.44
C VAL A 52 11.42 -10.14 -12.56
N ILE A 53 12.61 -10.35 -13.13
CA ILE A 53 13.18 -11.68 -13.38
C ILE A 53 14.43 -11.82 -12.51
N LYS A 54 14.44 -12.78 -11.60
CA LYS A 54 15.59 -13.12 -10.73
C LYS A 54 15.91 -14.61 -10.89
N GLU A 55 16.95 -14.93 -11.64
CA GLU A 55 17.38 -16.31 -11.85
C GLU A 55 18.26 -16.83 -10.68
N PRO A 56 18.22 -18.15 -10.41
CA PRO A 56 17.24 -19.11 -10.88
C PRO A 56 15.97 -19.10 -10.00
N THR A 57 14.81 -18.82 -10.58
CA THR A 57 13.50 -18.99 -9.95
C THR A 57 12.48 -19.47 -10.97
N ASP A 58 11.51 -20.26 -10.53
CA ASP A 58 10.41 -20.75 -11.38
C ASP A 58 9.30 -19.70 -11.54
N TYR A 59 9.45 -18.51 -10.97
CA TYR A 59 8.46 -17.46 -10.97
C TYR A 59 8.99 -16.16 -11.59
N LEU A 60 8.08 -15.47 -12.25
CA LEU A 60 8.22 -14.07 -12.65
C LEU A 60 7.33 -13.22 -11.74
N MET A 61 7.76 -11.99 -11.46
CA MET A 61 6.92 -11.02 -10.75
C MET A 61 6.50 -9.90 -11.70
N ILE A 62 5.21 -9.56 -11.68
CA ILE A 62 4.63 -8.46 -12.45
C ILE A 62 4.17 -7.40 -11.45
N PRO A 63 4.77 -6.20 -11.40
CA PRO A 63 4.32 -5.12 -10.55
C PRO A 63 2.93 -4.64 -10.97
N VAL A 64 2.03 -4.46 -9.99
CA VAL A 64 0.69 -3.91 -10.18
C VAL A 64 0.65 -2.51 -9.59
N ASN A 65 0.58 -1.51 -10.45
CA ASN A 65 0.61 -0.11 -10.10
C ASN A 65 -0.75 0.55 -10.35
N SER A 66 -0.97 1.73 -9.78
CA SER A 66 -2.05 2.62 -10.18
C SER A 66 -1.55 4.02 -10.45
N THR A 67 -2.28 4.73 -11.33
CA THR A 67 -2.16 6.18 -11.47
C THR A 67 -3.30 6.84 -10.71
N GLY A 68 -3.04 7.96 -10.03
CA GLY A 68 -4.06 8.77 -9.37
C GLY A 68 -3.66 10.23 -9.39
N ARG A 69 -4.66 11.15 -9.28
CA ARG A 69 -4.39 12.58 -9.21
C ARG A 69 -3.83 13.01 -7.85
N ASP A 70 -4.00 12.17 -6.83
CA ASP A 70 -3.63 12.45 -5.43
C ASP A 70 -2.30 11.81 -5.02
N ILE A 71 -1.49 11.38 -5.99
CA ILE A 71 -0.13 10.95 -5.71
C ILE A 71 0.69 12.21 -5.46
N GLU A 72 0.83 12.59 -4.20
CA GLU A 72 1.75 13.63 -3.79
C GLU A 72 3.14 13.30 -4.33
N LYS A 73 3.87 14.31 -4.81
CA LYS A 73 5.16 14.18 -5.53
C LYS A 73 6.25 13.42 -4.77
N GLU A 74 6.01 13.08 -3.51
CA GLU A 74 6.95 12.41 -2.61
C GLU A 74 6.94 10.88 -2.69
N ALA A 75 5.98 10.27 -3.38
CA ALA A 75 5.87 8.81 -3.50
C ALA A 75 6.40 8.24 -4.83
N SER A 76 7.33 8.92 -5.47
CA SER A 76 7.97 8.38 -6.68
C SER A 76 9.01 7.34 -6.28
N PHE A 77 8.67 6.05 -6.43
CA PHE A 77 9.61 4.95 -6.24
C PHE A 77 10.36 4.67 -7.53
N ASP A 78 11.66 4.83 -7.48
CA ASP A 78 12.57 4.46 -8.57
C ASP A 78 12.96 2.98 -8.45
N TYR A 79 12.02 2.08 -8.70
CA TYR A 79 12.33 0.65 -8.77
C TYR A 79 12.47 0.14 -10.21
N SER A 80 12.14 0.94 -11.21
CA SER A 80 12.34 0.58 -12.61
C SER A 80 12.95 1.74 -13.41
N ARG A 81 14.06 1.48 -14.09
CA ARG A 81 14.65 2.40 -15.08
C ARG A 81 13.69 2.76 -16.23
N SER A 82 12.50 2.18 -16.25
CA SER A 82 11.52 2.26 -17.34
C SER A 82 10.35 3.20 -17.07
N SER A 83 10.09 3.62 -15.82
CA SER A 83 8.97 4.54 -15.53
C SER A 83 9.35 5.99 -15.80
N LYS A 84 9.61 6.31 -17.06
CA LYS A 84 9.79 7.70 -17.49
C LYS A 84 8.51 8.51 -17.25
N GLY A 85 8.45 9.23 -16.13
CA GLY A 85 7.57 10.38 -15.96
C GLY A 85 6.18 10.13 -15.40
N TYR A 86 5.85 8.95 -14.85
CA TYR A 86 4.59 8.71 -14.17
C TYR A 86 4.82 8.52 -12.67
N ASN A 87 4.14 9.32 -11.85
CA ASN A 87 4.01 9.03 -10.43
C ASN A 87 3.10 7.81 -10.31
N VAL A 88 3.66 6.65 -10.01
CA VAL A 88 2.92 5.39 -9.86
C VAL A 88 3.09 4.84 -8.45
N LEU A 89 2.01 4.31 -7.88
CA LEU A 89 2.05 3.59 -6.62
C LEU A 89 2.03 2.09 -6.89
N LEU A 90 3.00 1.37 -6.33
CA LEU A 90 3.04 -0.07 -6.38
C LEU A 90 2.13 -0.65 -5.30
N HIS A 91 1.06 -1.35 -5.73
CA HIS A 91 0.05 -1.89 -4.83
C HIS A 91 0.21 -3.38 -4.57
N ASN A 92 0.73 -4.12 -5.54
CA ASN A 92 0.81 -5.57 -5.47
C ASN A 92 1.82 -6.14 -6.44
N PHE A 93 2.07 -7.44 -6.33
CA PHE A 93 2.73 -8.24 -7.35
C PHE A 93 1.83 -9.39 -7.78
N ILE A 94 1.85 -9.70 -9.08
CA ILE A 94 1.41 -10.98 -9.60
C ILE A 94 2.64 -11.87 -9.70
N PHE A 95 2.59 -13.03 -9.07
CA PHE A 95 3.57 -14.10 -9.26
C PHE A 95 3.05 -15.05 -10.33
N TYR A 96 3.80 -15.20 -11.39
CA TYR A 96 3.50 -16.08 -12.51
C TYR A 96 4.48 -17.24 -12.54
N ARG A 97 3.98 -18.48 -12.44
CA ARG A 97 4.80 -19.69 -12.52
C ARG A 97 5.11 -20.03 -13.98
N LYS A 98 6.40 -20.16 -14.31
CA LYS A 98 6.88 -20.40 -15.67
C LYS A 98 6.43 -21.75 -16.23
N GLU A 99 6.29 -22.78 -15.39
CA GLU A 99 6.02 -24.15 -15.78
C GLU A 99 4.62 -24.32 -16.40
N ASP A 100 3.59 -23.77 -15.77
CA ASP A 100 2.18 -24.05 -16.10
C ASP A 100 1.34 -22.76 -16.26
N GLY A 101 1.94 -21.58 -16.10
CA GLY A 101 1.24 -20.31 -16.21
C GLY A 101 0.32 -19.96 -15.03
N ALA A 102 0.33 -20.72 -13.94
CA ALA A 102 -0.45 -20.41 -12.76
C ALA A 102 -0.01 -19.08 -12.15
N SER A 103 -0.98 -18.23 -11.79
CA SER A 103 -0.73 -16.90 -11.25
C SER A 103 -1.45 -16.68 -9.93
N HIS A 104 -0.86 -15.85 -9.05
CA HIS A 104 -1.52 -15.39 -7.83
C HIS A 104 -0.99 -14.02 -7.41
N LEU A 105 -1.73 -13.32 -6.57
CA LEU A 105 -1.33 -12.05 -5.98
C LEU A 105 -0.49 -12.29 -4.72
N LEU A 106 0.46 -11.37 -4.47
CA LEU A 106 1.22 -11.33 -3.21
C LEU A 106 0.32 -10.96 -2.03
N LEU A 107 -0.51 -9.92 -2.21
CA LEU A 107 -1.35 -9.34 -1.16
C LEU A 107 -2.83 -9.47 -1.50
N ASN A 108 -3.66 -9.71 -0.48
CA ASN A 108 -5.12 -9.83 -0.59
C ASN A 108 -5.87 -8.64 0.02
N LYS A 109 -5.16 -7.57 0.37
CA LYS A 109 -5.72 -6.33 0.95
C LYS A 109 -5.14 -5.09 0.28
N LYS A 110 -5.81 -3.94 0.46
CA LYS A 110 -5.27 -2.65 0.03
C LYS A 110 -3.94 -2.39 0.73
N SER A 111 -2.92 -2.04 -0.03
CA SER A 111 -1.57 -1.79 0.48
C SER A 111 -0.77 -0.96 -0.52
N ILE A 112 0.34 -0.39 -0.04
CA ILE A 112 1.38 0.21 -0.86
C ILE A 112 2.69 -0.51 -0.55
N ILE A 113 3.35 -1.02 -1.58
CA ILE A 113 4.69 -1.61 -1.45
C ILE A 113 5.70 -0.50 -1.74
N GLN A 114 6.38 -0.04 -0.71
CA GLN A 114 7.37 1.03 -0.83
C GLN A 114 8.67 0.56 -1.47
N ALA A 115 9.12 -0.63 -1.09
CA ALA A 115 10.32 -1.23 -1.62
C ALA A 115 10.23 -2.75 -1.53
N PHE A 116 11.03 -3.41 -2.33
CA PHE A 116 11.25 -4.85 -2.26
C PHE A 116 12.68 -5.20 -2.67
N ASP A 117 13.20 -6.27 -2.10
CA ASP A 117 14.55 -6.76 -2.42
C ASP A 117 14.62 -8.27 -2.33
N LEU A 118 15.51 -8.88 -3.15
CA LEU A 118 15.84 -10.30 -3.04
C LEU A 118 17.02 -10.46 -2.08
N VAL A 119 16.72 -10.92 -0.88
CA VAL A 119 17.76 -11.24 0.10
C VAL A 119 18.32 -12.62 -0.15
N GLU A 120 19.62 -12.70 -0.43
CA GLU A 120 20.33 -13.96 -0.64
C GLU A 120 21.48 -14.12 0.34
N ILE A 121 21.54 -15.28 0.98
CA ILE A 121 22.69 -15.68 1.82
C ILE A 121 23.34 -16.92 1.22
N LYS A 122 24.60 -16.80 0.92
CA LYS A 122 25.47 -17.91 0.49
C LYS A 122 26.24 -18.43 1.70
N THR A 123 26.09 -19.72 1.99
CA THR A 123 26.84 -20.41 3.04
C THR A 123 27.68 -21.49 2.35
N THR A 124 28.98 -21.53 2.64
CA THR A 124 29.90 -22.49 2.03
C THR A 124 29.40 -23.91 2.26
N GLY A 125 29.30 -24.71 1.19
CA GLY A 125 28.86 -26.10 1.24
C GLY A 125 27.35 -26.31 1.46
N GLN A 126 26.53 -25.24 1.41
CA GLN A 126 25.07 -25.33 1.53
C GLN A 126 24.39 -24.59 0.39
N PRO A 127 23.15 -24.97 0.01
CA PRO A 127 22.33 -24.19 -0.89
C PRO A 127 22.11 -22.77 -0.34
N SER A 128 22.10 -21.77 -1.22
CA SER A 128 21.80 -20.40 -0.82
C SER A 128 20.39 -20.30 -0.27
N THR A 129 20.22 -19.53 0.80
CA THR A 129 18.90 -19.16 1.33
C THR A 129 18.46 -17.87 0.66
N ARG A 130 17.28 -17.86 0.04
CA ARG A 130 16.72 -16.74 -0.70
C ARG A 130 15.31 -16.48 -0.27
N VAL A 131 15.00 -15.21 0.00
CA VAL A 131 13.66 -14.73 0.34
C VAL A 131 13.44 -13.37 -0.27
N TRP A 132 12.20 -13.04 -0.58
CA TRP A 132 11.82 -11.66 -0.86
C TRP A 132 11.60 -10.93 0.45
N LEU A 133 12.12 -9.73 0.57
CA LEU A 133 11.82 -8.75 1.63
C LEU A 133 11.02 -7.60 1.01
N TYR A 134 9.93 -7.25 1.66
CA TYR A 134 9.07 -6.14 1.24
C TYR A 134 8.93 -5.11 2.36
N GLN A 135 8.85 -3.86 1.99
CA GLN A 135 8.45 -2.75 2.85
C GLN A 135 7.03 -2.35 2.45
N ILE A 136 6.07 -2.58 3.33
CA ILE A 136 4.64 -2.45 3.01
C ILE A 136 3.98 -1.48 3.98
N ILE A 137 3.20 -0.53 3.44
CA ILE A 137 2.19 0.24 4.15
C ILE A 137 0.87 -0.47 3.94
N ASP A 138 0.30 -1.03 4.97
CA ASP A 138 -0.93 -1.83 4.92
C ASP A 138 -2.00 -1.37 5.91
N GLN A 139 -1.74 -0.27 6.60
CA GLN A 139 -2.64 0.40 7.52
C GLN A 139 -2.41 1.91 7.47
N ASP A 140 -3.50 2.67 7.60
CA ASP A 140 -3.48 4.10 7.88
C ASP A 140 -3.26 4.28 9.39
N THR A 141 -2.00 4.44 9.79
CA THR A 141 -1.62 4.46 11.21
C THR A 141 -1.79 5.83 11.84
N ASN A 142 -1.67 6.90 11.04
CA ASN A 142 -1.86 8.28 11.50
C ASN A 142 -3.33 8.74 11.40
N LYS A 143 -4.22 7.93 10.76
CA LYS A 143 -5.67 8.16 10.61
C LYS A 143 -6.04 9.40 9.80
N ASP A 144 -5.22 9.72 8.80
CA ASP A 144 -5.48 10.83 7.87
C ASP A 144 -6.29 10.41 6.62
N ASN A 145 -6.72 9.13 6.56
CA ASN A 145 -7.41 8.47 5.45
C ASN A 145 -6.56 8.30 4.18
N LYS A 146 -5.26 8.41 4.29
CA LYS A 146 -4.31 8.17 3.20
C LYS A 146 -3.39 7.01 3.56
N PHE A 147 -2.82 6.36 2.54
CA PHE A 147 -1.71 5.42 2.69
C PHE A 147 -0.49 6.11 2.10
N ASN A 148 0.43 6.53 2.94
CA ASN A 148 1.60 7.28 2.50
C ASN A 148 2.83 7.05 3.40
N GLN A 149 3.90 7.80 3.19
CA GLN A 149 5.15 7.64 3.93
C GLN A 149 5.07 8.09 5.41
N GLU A 150 4.00 8.75 5.82
CA GLU A 150 3.79 9.13 7.23
C GLU A 150 3.32 7.94 8.06
N ASP A 151 2.78 6.90 7.41
CA ASP A 151 2.35 5.68 8.06
C ASP A 151 3.49 4.73 8.43
N ALA A 152 3.17 3.72 9.23
CA ALA A 152 4.06 2.61 9.52
C ALA A 152 4.45 1.86 8.24
N VAL A 153 5.73 1.52 8.12
CA VAL A 153 6.28 0.74 7.02
C VAL A 153 6.77 -0.58 7.55
N ILE A 154 5.95 -1.59 7.34
CA ILE A 154 6.12 -2.91 7.92
C ILE A 154 6.95 -3.81 7.01
N GLY A 155 7.85 -4.57 7.60
CA GLY A 155 8.63 -5.61 6.92
C GLY A 155 7.85 -6.89 6.78
N TYR A 156 7.80 -7.39 5.57
CA TYR A 156 7.26 -8.71 5.23
C TYR A 156 8.29 -9.51 4.44
N MET A 157 8.27 -10.83 4.61
CA MET A 157 9.08 -11.76 3.82
C MET A 157 8.22 -12.85 3.22
N SER A 158 8.57 -13.28 2.00
CA SER A 158 7.99 -14.46 1.36
C SER A 158 9.09 -15.36 0.81
N ASP A 159 8.70 -16.57 0.43
CA ASP A 159 9.53 -17.40 -0.42
C ASP A 159 9.61 -16.83 -1.85
N LEU A 160 10.40 -17.47 -2.72
CA LEU A 160 10.63 -17.00 -4.10
C LEU A 160 9.35 -17.07 -4.97
N SER A 161 8.36 -17.83 -4.54
CA SER A 161 7.07 -17.91 -5.22
C SER A 161 6.09 -16.82 -4.79
N GLY A 162 6.42 -15.97 -3.82
CA GLY A 162 5.51 -14.99 -3.23
C GLY A 162 4.54 -15.59 -2.21
N LYS A 163 4.66 -16.89 -1.91
CA LYS A 163 3.87 -17.57 -0.89
C LYS A 163 4.54 -17.48 0.49
N ASN A 164 3.84 -17.98 1.50
CA ASN A 164 4.34 -17.95 2.88
C ASN A 164 4.73 -16.56 3.34
N LEU A 165 3.94 -15.54 2.93
CA LEU A 165 4.16 -14.14 3.31
C LEU A 165 3.99 -14.00 4.82
N GLN A 166 5.06 -13.58 5.49
CA GLN A 166 5.12 -13.40 6.94
C GLN A 166 5.53 -11.98 7.28
N GLN A 167 4.84 -11.37 8.23
CA GLN A 167 5.27 -10.13 8.84
C GLN A 167 6.49 -10.40 9.74
N VAL A 168 7.52 -9.56 9.60
CA VAL A 168 8.80 -9.74 10.32
C VAL A 168 9.18 -8.55 11.20
N THR A 169 8.48 -7.42 11.10
CA THR A 169 8.68 -6.25 11.98
C THR A 169 7.38 -5.85 12.69
N PRO A 170 7.45 -5.18 13.86
CA PRO A 170 6.27 -4.75 14.62
C PRO A 170 5.37 -3.79 13.84
N ASN A 171 4.06 -3.80 14.12
CA ASN A 171 3.06 -2.93 13.48
C ASN A 171 3.28 -1.43 13.71
N ASN A 172 3.86 -1.06 14.86
CA ASN A 172 4.15 0.33 15.23
C ASN A 172 5.58 0.72 14.87
N SER A 173 6.08 0.26 13.73
CA SER A 173 7.45 0.53 13.32
C SER A 173 7.53 0.96 11.86
N LYS A 174 8.65 1.59 11.53
CA LYS A 174 9.02 1.94 10.17
C LYS A 174 10.43 1.44 9.90
N ILE A 175 10.59 0.66 8.82
CA ILE A 175 11.90 0.19 8.39
C ILE A 175 12.75 1.37 7.91
N ILE A 176 14.00 1.43 8.37
CA ILE A 176 15.01 2.40 7.91
C ILE A 176 15.95 1.75 6.91
N ASN A 177 16.53 0.62 7.30
CA ASN A 177 17.43 -0.18 6.46
C ASN A 177 17.59 -1.60 7.02
N TRP A 178 18.36 -2.43 6.32
CA TRP A 178 18.68 -3.78 6.79
C TRP A 178 20.11 -4.18 6.41
N ALA A 179 20.64 -5.16 7.13
CA ALA A 179 21.93 -5.77 6.85
C ALA A 179 21.86 -7.29 7.03
N VAL A 180 22.46 -8.01 6.10
CA VAL A 180 22.64 -9.46 6.17
C VAL A 180 23.96 -9.76 6.86
N VAL A 181 23.96 -10.71 7.80
CA VAL A 181 25.19 -11.13 8.47
C VAL A 181 25.82 -12.31 7.69
N PRO A 182 27.03 -12.12 7.12
CA PRO A 182 27.70 -13.18 6.39
C PRO A 182 27.89 -14.45 7.23
N GLY A 183 27.63 -15.62 6.63
CA GLY A 183 27.78 -16.93 7.29
C GLY A 183 26.69 -17.29 8.27
N ARG A 184 25.71 -16.41 8.51
CA ARG A 184 24.50 -16.69 9.29
C ARG A 184 23.28 -16.56 8.40
N LYS A 185 22.24 -17.36 8.67
CA LYS A 185 20.95 -17.22 8.00
C LYS A 185 20.08 -16.19 8.73
N GLU A 186 20.65 -15.01 9.00
CA GLU A 186 20.02 -13.96 9.78
C GLU A 186 20.14 -12.61 9.06
N ILE A 187 19.09 -11.82 9.15
CA ILE A 187 19.06 -10.42 8.75
C ILE A 187 18.72 -9.54 9.96
N PHE A 188 19.33 -8.38 10.02
CA PHE A 188 19.06 -7.35 11.01
C PHE A 188 18.40 -6.17 10.31
N ILE A 189 17.18 -5.89 10.70
CA ILE A 189 16.37 -4.80 10.15
C ILE A 189 16.37 -3.66 11.17
N LYS A 190 16.92 -2.50 10.79
CA LYS A 190 16.87 -1.29 11.59
C LYS A 190 15.51 -0.66 11.44
N ILE A 191 14.85 -0.39 12.57
CA ILE A 191 13.51 0.20 12.64
C ILE A 191 13.51 1.43 13.52
N ILE A 192 12.59 2.34 13.27
CA ILE A 192 12.13 3.34 14.22
C ILE A 192 10.74 2.91 14.72
N LYS A 193 10.53 2.96 16.04
CA LYS A 193 9.27 2.56 16.69
C LYS A 193 8.58 3.79 17.21
N ASP A 194 7.29 3.92 16.93
CA ASP A 194 6.44 4.91 17.61
C ASP A 194 6.36 4.59 19.11
N SER A 195 7.35 5.12 19.86
CA SER A 195 7.53 4.84 21.29
C SER A 195 6.68 5.74 22.18
N ASN A 196 6.34 6.93 21.69
CA ASN A 196 5.50 7.91 22.38
C ASN A 196 4.00 7.76 22.03
N LYS A 197 3.65 6.90 21.05
CA LYS A 197 2.29 6.59 20.58
C LYS A 197 1.55 7.80 19.99
N ASP A 198 2.30 8.69 19.32
CA ASP A 198 1.70 9.83 18.62
C ASP A 198 1.38 9.53 17.14
N ASN A 199 1.61 8.28 16.71
CA ASN A 199 1.43 7.78 15.34
C ASN A 199 2.31 8.51 14.31
N LYS A 200 3.45 9.03 14.74
CA LYS A 200 4.47 9.62 13.88
C LYS A 200 5.79 8.90 14.06
N PHE A 201 6.66 9.02 13.08
CA PHE A 201 8.00 8.42 13.10
C PHE A 201 9.05 9.53 12.99
N SER A 202 9.62 9.93 14.11
CA SER A 202 10.49 11.09 14.25
C SER A 202 11.79 10.79 15.01
N ALA A 203 12.68 11.76 15.13
CA ALA A 203 13.88 11.63 15.94
C ALA A 203 13.61 11.47 17.45
N ALA A 204 12.38 11.75 17.90
CA ALA A 204 11.97 11.54 19.30
C ALA A 204 11.67 10.07 19.61
N ASP A 205 11.58 9.23 18.59
CA ASP A 205 11.20 7.83 18.70
C ASP A 205 12.39 6.90 18.84
N GLN A 206 12.12 5.73 19.40
CA GLN A 206 13.15 4.75 19.68
C GLN A 206 13.59 4.03 18.39
N ILE A 207 14.91 4.02 18.16
CA ILE A 207 15.52 3.17 17.14
C ILE A 207 15.87 1.82 17.75
N ASN A 208 15.52 0.74 17.07
CA ASN A 208 15.91 -0.62 17.43
C ASN A 208 16.32 -1.41 16.19
N PHE A 209 16.82 -2.62 16.39
CA PHE A 209 17.10 -3.59 15.34
C PHE A 209 16.29 -4.85 15.61
N VAL A 210 15.70 -5.37 14.55
CA VAL A 210 14.93 -6.62 14.59
C VAL A 210 15.75 -7.70 13.90
N LYS A 211 16.06 -8.77 14.62
CA LYS A 211 16.75 -9.96 14.10
C LYS A 211 15.74 -10.96 13.58
N VAL A 212 15.87 -11.37 12.32
CA VAL A 212 14.99 -12.34 11.65
C VAL A 212 15.81 -13.50 11.10
N ASN A 213 15.32 -14.74 11.29
CA ASN A 213 15.89 -15.94 10.69
C ASN A 213 15.34 -16.10 9.26
N LEU A 214 16.19 -16.10 8.26
CA LEU A 214 15.79 -16.21 6.85
C LEU A 214 15.42 -17.63 6.41
N ALA A 215 15.84 -18.64 7.15
CA ALA A 215 15.43 -20.02 6.85
C ALA A 215 13.99 -20.30 7.26
N GLN A 216 13.47 -19.54 8.23
CA GLN A 216 12.10 -19.64 8.74
C GLN A 216 11.62 -18.24 9.18
N PRO A 217 11.27 -17.37 8.22
CA PRO A 217 10.84 -16.00 8.52
C PRO A 217 9.60 -15.99 9.43
N SER A 218 9.69 -15.19 10.49
CA SER A 218 8.60 -14.93 11.43
C SER A 218 8.84 -13.58 12.09
N MET A 219 7.93 -13.12 12.94
CA MET A 219 8.13 -11.90 13.73
C MET A 219 9.50 -11.93 14.39
N GLY A 220 10.35 -10.97 14.05
CA GLY A 220 11.71 -10.91 14.52
C GLY A 220 11.82 -10.44 15.97
N GLN A 221 12.98 -10.69 16.55
CA GLN A 221 13.30 -10.31 17.93
C GLN A 221 14.06 -8.96 17.95
N GLU A 222 13.57 -8.01 18.74
CA GLU A 222 14.31 -6.78 19.02
C GLU A 222 15.56 -7.07 19.83
N ILE A 223 16.70 -6.45 19.47
CA ILE A 223 17.99 -6.73 20.10
C ILE A 223 18.43 -5.69 21.13
N ILE A 224 17.94 -4.46 21.06
CA ILE A 224 18.18 -3.46 22.10
C ILE A 224 17.06 -3.58 23.12
N SER A 225 17.38 -4.19 24.28
CA SER A 225 16.44 -4.31 25.37
C SER A 225 16.30 -2.98 26.12
N GLY A 226 15.17 -2.81 26.84
CA GLY A 226 14.98 -1.65 27.71
C GLY A 226 16.06 -1.50 28.80
N GLN A 227 16.63 -2.63 29.28
CA GLN A 227 17.73 -2.61 30.24
C GLN A 227 18.99 -1.99 29.62
N ILE A 228 19.42 -2.45 28.41
CA ILE A 228 20.57 -1.88 27.70
C ILE A 228 20.37 -0.40 27.45
N GLU A 229 19.16 0.01 27.06
CA GLU A 229 18.85 1.42 26.84
C GLU A 229 18.97 2.25 28.11
N GLN A 230 18.52 1.75 29.25
CA GLN A 230 18.68 2.41 30.55
C GLN A 230 20.14 2.52 30.96
N GLU A 231 20.93 1.46 30.78
CA GLU A 231 22.37 1.47 31.02
C GLU A 231 23.07 2.56 30.20
N ILE A 232 22.78 2.63 28.89
CA ILE A 232 23.34 3.68 28.01
C ILE A 232 22.97 5.08 28.55
N LYS A 233 21.68 5.32 28.86
CA LYS A 233 21.19 6.60 29.37
C LYS A 233 21.89 6.99 30.69
N SER A 234 22.25 6.02 31.51
CA SER A 234 22.98 6.27 32.76
C SER A 234 24.45 6.70 32.55
N LEU A 235 25.07 6.22 31.46
CA LEU A 235 26.46 6.57 31.10
C LEU A 235 26.58 7.92 30.39
N MET A 236 25.44 8.47 29.90
CA MET A 236 25.42 9.75 29.19
C MET A 236 25.03 10.95 30.05
N LYS A 237 24.78 10.74 31.35
CA LYS A 237 24.53 11.79 32.36
C LYS A 237 25.80 12.21 33.03
#